data_b2501c8779b27700d4265ec92894a38f
#
_entry.id   b2501c8779b27700d4265ec92894a38f
#
_cell.length_a   1.000
_cell.length_b   1.000
_cell.length_c   1.000
_cell.angle_alpha   90.00
_cell.angle_beta   90.00
_cell.angle_gamma   90.00
#
_symmetry.space_group_name_H-M   'P 1'
#
loop_
_entity.id
_entity.type
_entity.pdbx_description
1 polymer ?
#
loop_
_entity_poly.entity_id
_entity_poly.type
_entity_poly.pdbx_seq_one_letter_code
_entity_poly.pdbx_strand_id
1 'polypeptide(L)'
;MPHEEKKHRIIFIDLMRAFAVFQMVQGHTIDTLLADNFRNPDNLIYATWHFMRGLTAPIFMFTAGIVFTYLFRLVQKPFNENPRVKKGIKRGLLLIFLGYLIRYPTWTIFDFSYVSDYSMGVFLAVDVLQLIGFGLLAILLLLYISEKIKLNDYYNFTLVALLILLVSPMFFNIDWNSFLPQAIAGYFYTGTGSLFPFFPWAGYVIAGGVLGAYLAKHPKVFKSSKFSLWLAAIGFALIIVSIIIDYFSALKGNEAVVNSATTSLIFFRVGAVLVLNAIVSYISLKVNSIPKLIILIGRNTLMIYVVHLLILYGSAWNPGLYGWIGKSFNGLQAVISAVVMFGLMILMVLLFNIFKIKNKQLVT
;
A
#
# COMPACT_ATOMS: atom_id res chain seq x y z
N MET A 1 34.06 -6.90 -22.71
CA MET A 1 33.13 -7.16 -21.60
C MET A 1 32.24 -5.94 -21.46
N PRO A 2 30.92 -5.99 -21.65
CA PRO A 2 30.08 -4.83 -21.48
C PRO A 2 30.02 -4.50 -19.98
N HIS A 3 30.30 -3.27 -19.63
CA HIS A 3 30.08 -2.71 -18.29
C HIS A 3 28.62 -2.94 -17.90
N GLU A 4 28.34 -3.84 -16.96
CA GLU A 4 27.07 -3.86 -16.26
C GLU A 4 26.88 -2.48 -15.61
N GLU A 5 26.05 -1.63 -16.20
CA GLU A 5 25.60 -0.40 -15.56
C GLU A 5 25.04 -0.78 -14.21
N LYS A 6 25.72 -0.41 -13.13
CA LYS A 6 25.24 -0.54 -11.76
C LYS A 6 23.85 0.08 -11.73
N LYS A 7 22.81 -0.76 -11.60
CA LYS A 7 21.41 -0.33 -11.47
C LYS A 7 21.36 0.83 -10.47
N HIS A 8 21.07 2.03 -10.96
CA HIS A 8 20.98 3.22 -10.12
C HIS A 8 19.86 3.01 -9.10
N ARG A 9 20.30 2.73 -7.88
CA ARG A 9 19.41 2.50 -6.76
C ARG A 9 18.88 3.85 -6.28
N ILE A 10 17.57 3.98 -6.15
CA ILE A 10 16.95 5.20 -5.65
C ILE A 10 16.76 5.05 -4.14
N ILE A 11 17.63 5.72 -3.37
CA ILE A 11 17.68 5.67 -1.91
C ILE A 11 16.33 6.04 -1.29
N PHE A 12 15.69 7.11 -1.76
CA PHE A 12 14.45 7.57 -1.14
C PHE A 12 13.30 6.55 -1.30
N ILE A 13 13.26 5.78 -2.39
CA ILE A 13 12.24 4.72 -2.55
C ILE A 13 12.44 3.59 -1.53
N ASP A 14 13.69 3.21 -1.25
CA ASP A 14 13.96 2.19 -0.23
C ASP A 14 13.60 2.70 1.17
N LEU A 15 13.86 3.97 1.47
CA LEU A 15 13.46 4.62 2.71
C LEU A 15 11.93 4.69 2.84
N MET A 16 11.22 5.08 1.77
CA MET A 16 9.75 5.11 1.76
C MET A 16 9.14 3.74 2.01
N ARG A 17 9.71 2.68 1.41
CA ARG A 17 9.25 1.31 1.65
C ARG A 17 9.47 0.87 3.09
N ALA A 18 10.65 1.15 3.66
CA ALA A 18 10.94 0.83 5.06
C ALA A 18 10.03 1.62 6.01
N PHE A 19 9.79 2.91 5.73
CA PHE A 19 8.85 3.73 6.49
C PHE A 19 7.42 3.17 6.43
N ALA A 20 6.93 2.80 5.24
CA ALA A 20 5.62 2.19 5.07
C ALA A 20 5.49 0.88 5.87
N VAL A 21 6.53 0.04 5.87
CA VAL A 21 6.56 -1.20 6.68
C VAL A 21 6.51 -0.90 8.17
N PHE A 22 7.28 0.08 8.63
CA PHE A 22 7.25 0.49 10.04
C PHE A 22 5.86 0.96 10.46
N GLN A 23 5.26 1.87 9.69
CA GLN A 23 3.91 2.37 9.95
C GLN A 23 2.86 1.25 9.96
N MET A 24 2.99 0.29 9.07
CA MET A 24 2.07 -0.84 8.96
C MET A 24 2.16 -1.77 10.18
N VAL A 25 3.37 -2.21 10.56
CA VAL A 25 3.56 -3.15 11.66
C VAL A 25 3.13 -2.54 12.99
N GLN A 26 3.57 -1.29 13.30
CA GLN A 26 3.15 -0.62 14.52
C GLN A 26 1.65 -0.30 14.52
N GLY A 27 1.12 0.15 13.37
CA GLY A 27 -0.29 0.50 13.24
C GLY A 27 -1.21 -0.69 13.49
N HIS A 28 -0.95 -1.85 12.87
CA HIS A 28 -1.73 -3.07 13.10
C HIS A 28 -1.57 -3.59 14.53
N THR A 29 -0.35 -3.57 15.09
CA THR A 29 -0.10 -4.10 16.45
C THR A 29 -0.85 -3.27 17.50
N ILE A 30 -0.73 -1.94 17.45
CA ILE A 30 -1.41 -1.06 18.40
C ILE A 30 -2.93 -1.17 18.20
N ASP A 31 -3.43 -1.16 16.95
CA ASP A 31 -4.86 -1.25 16.67
C ASP A 31 -5.48 -2.57 17.14
N THR A 32 -4.70 -3.65 17.09
CA THR A 32 -5.16 -4.97 17.53
C THR A 32 -5.25 -5.10 19.06
N LEU A 33 -4.31 -4.48 19.79
CA LEU A 33 -4.11 -4.75 21.22
C LEU A 33 -4.56 -3.62 22.14
N LEU A 34 -4.61 -2.35 21.66
CA LEU A 34 -5.00 -1.20 22.46
C LEU A 34 -6.48 -1.28 22.86
N ALA A 35 -6.77 -1.18 24.15
CA ALA A 35 -8.12 -1.20 24.67
C ALA A 35 -8.92 0.03 24.24
N ASP A 36 -10.25 -0.14 24.12
CA ASP A 36 -11.12 0.89 23.55
C ASP A 36 -11.21 2.17 24.41
N ASN A 37 -11.03 2.06 25.75
CA ASN A 37 -10.99 3.20 26.68
C ASN A 37 -9.77 4.13 26.47
N PHE A 38 -8.71 3.68 25.78
CA PHE A 38 -7.55 4.51 25.42
C PHE A 38 -7.66 5.12 24.01
N ARG A 39 -8.77 4.87 23.29
CA ARG A 39 -9.01 5.38 21.92
C ARG A 39 -9.77 6.69 21.91
N ASN A 40 -9.33 7.65 22.74
CA ASN A 40 -9.96 8.96 22.82
C ASN A 40 -9.42 9.92 21.75
N PRO A 41 -10.26 10.39 20.79
CA PRO A 41 -9.85 11.35 19.77
C PRO A 41 -9.39 12.71 20.31
N ASP A 42 -9.83 13.08 21.53
CA ASP A 42 -9.42 14.34 22.18
C ASP A 42 -8.01 14.25 22.77
N ASN A 43 -7.47 13.03 22.94
CA ASN A 43 -6.10 12.84 23.35
C ASN A 43 -5.16 13.06 22.16
N LEU A 44 -4.31 14.10 22.25
CA LEU A 44 -3.40 14.50 21.16
C LEU A 44 -2.50 13.37 20.69
N ILE A 45 -2.00 12.50 21.58
CA ILE A 45 -1.12 11.38 21.23
C ILE A 45 -1.89 10.36 20.39
N TYR A 46 -3.08 9.96 20.85
CA TYR A 46 -3.92 9.03 20.10
C TYR A 46 -4.38 9.62 18.77
N ALA A 47 -4.86 10.87 18.77
CA ALA A 47 -5.31 11.55 17.55
C ALA A 47 -4.20 11.64 16.49
N THR A 48 -2.97 12.02 16.89
CA THR A 48 -1.82 12.08 15.99
C THR A 48 -1.46 10.71 15.45
N TRP A 49 -1.42 9.70 16.30
CA TRP A 49 -1.15 8.33 15.87
C TRP A 49 -2.22 7.81 14.90
N HIS A 50 -3.51 8.03 15.24
CA HIS A 50 -4.65 7.60 14.42
C HIS A 50 -4.63 8.27 13.04
N PHE A 51 -4.33 9.56 13.00
CA PHE A 51 -4.15 10.31 11.76
C PHE A 51 -3.02 9.72 10.89
N MET A 52 -1.83 9.49 11.47
CA MET A 52 -0.70 8.90 10.76
C MET A 52 -0.99 7.48 10.26
N ARG A 53 -1.73 6.69 11.06
CA ARG A 53 -2.22 5.36 10.68
C ARG A 53 -3.11 5.42 9.42
N GLY A 54 -3.97 6.43 9.32
CA GLY A 54 -4.83 6.65 8.15
C GLY A 54 -4.09 6.88 6.83
N LEU A 55 -2.81 7.28 6.88
CA LEU A 55 -1.95 7.48 5.71
C LEU A 55 -1.15 6.22 5.32
N THR A 56 -1.10 5.19 6.17
CA THR A 56 -0.27 4.00 5.93
C THR A 56 -0.61 3.29 4.62
N ALA A 57 -1.90 3.03 4.38
CA ALA A 57 -2.35 2.35 3.17
C ALA A 57 -2.08 3.16 1.89
N PRO A 58 -2.44 4.46 1.80
CA PRO A 58 -2.07 5.31 0.68
C PRO A 58 -0.56 5.33 0.38
N ILE A 59 0.28 5.45 1.42
CA ILE A 59 1.75 5.44 1.27
C ILE A 59 2.22 4.11 0.66
N PHE A 60 1.69 2.99 1.17
CA PHE A 60 2.08 1.66 0.73
C PHE A 60 1.68 1.38 -0.71
N MET A 61 0.46 1.74 -1.08
CA MET A 61 -0.08 1.59 -2.42
C MET A 61 0.66 2.46 -3.44
N PHE A 62 0.85 3.73 -3.12
CA PHE A 62 1.60 4.67 -3.96
C PHE A 62 3.04 4.20 -4.19
N THR A 63 3.72 3.78 -3.12
CA THR A 63 5.10 3.28 -3.21
C THR A 63 5.19 1.98 -4.03
N ALA A 64 4.19 1.09 -3.94
CA ALA A 64 4.12 -0.11 -4.78
C ALA A 64 4.05 0.24 -6.26
N GLY A 65 3.21 1.20 -6.64
CA GLY A 65 3.10 1.72 -8.00
C GLY A 65 4.40 2.34 -8.51
N ILE A 66 5.07 3.18 -7.68
CA ILE A 66 6.39 3.76 -8.03
C ILE A 66 7.38 2.66 -8.40
N VAL A 67 7.60 1.73 -7.47
CA VAL A 67 8.62 0.69 -7.62
C VAL A 67 8.33 -0.19 -8.84
N PHE A 68 7.09 -0.57 -9.02
CA PHE A 68 6.70 -1.45 -10.11
C PHE A 68 6.94 -0.81 -11.47
N THR A 69 6.43 0.40 -11.68
CA THR A 69 6.55 1.11 -12.96
C THR A 69 7.99 1.52 -13.24
N TYR A 70 8.69 2.04 -12.23
CA TYR A 70 10.11 2.38 -12.36
C TYR A 70 10.93 1.18 -12.82
N LEU A 71 10.81 0.05 -12.15
CA LEU A 71 11.55 -1.16 -12.52
C LEU A 71 11.14 -1.72 -13.89
N PHE A 72 9.88 -1.56 -14.28
CA PHE A 72 9.41 -1.98 -15.60
C PHE A 72 10.08 -1.17 -16.70
N ARG A 73 10.11 0.15 -16.57
CA ARG A 73 10.65 1.08 -17.57
C ARG A 73 12.18 1.15 -17.62
N LEU A 74 12.87 0.65 -16.59
CA LEU A 74 14.33 0.45 -16.68
C LEU A 74 14.73 -0.61 -17.72
N VAL A 75 13.81 -1.47 -18.12
CA VAL A 75 14.03 -2.45 -19.18
C VAL A 75 13.54 -1.83 -20.48
N GLN A 76 14.47 -1.36 -21.31
CA GLN A 76 14.18 -0.70 -22.59
C GLN A 76 13.87 -1.76 -23.68
N LYS A 77 12.71 -2.43 -23.54
CA LYS A 77 12.20 -3.42 -24.49
C LYS A 77 10.71 -3.19 -24.74
N PRO A 78 10.19 -3.52 -25.92
CA PRO A 78 8.75 -3.53 -26.18
C PRO A 78 8.00 -4.37 -25.15
N PHE A 79 6.73 -4.06 -24.89
CA PHE A 79 5.94 -4.71 -23.85
C PHE A 79 5.98 -6.24 -23.96
N ASN A 80 5.77 -6.79 -25.15
CA ASN A 80 5.71 -8.24 -25.38
C ASN A 80 7.05 -8.95 -25.12
N GLU A 81 8.18 -8.25 -25.28
CA GLU A 81 9.53 -8.77 -25.07
C GLU A 81 10.07 -8.47 -23.67
N ASN A 82 9.36 -7.65 -22.91
CA ASN A 82 9.82 -7.21 -21.60
C ASN A 82 9.64 -8.32 -20.56
N PRO A 83 10.72 -8.88 -19.99
CA PRO A 83 10.63 -9.96 -19.00
C PRO A 83 9.91 -9.53 -17.71
N ARG A 84 9.70 -8.20 -17.49
CA ARG A 84 8.94 -7.67 -16.38
C ARG A 84 7.45 -7.92 -16.51
N VAL A 85 6.90 -8.11 -17.70
CA VAL A 85 5.48 -8.45 -17.91
C VAL A 85 5.15 -9.75 -17.17
N LYS A 86 5.84 -10.84 -17.48
CA LYS A 86 5.63 -12.14 -16.83
C LYS A 86 5.84 -12.08 -15.32
N LYS A 87 6.88 -11.34 -14.87
CA LYS A 87 7.15 -11.13 -13.43
C LYS A 87 6.04 -10.33 -12.75
N GLY A 88 5.52 -9.31 -13.43
CA GLY A 88 4.43 -8.47 -12.95
C GLY A 88 3.12 -9.24 -12.81
N ILE A 89 2.74 -10.02 -13.83
CA ILE A 89 1.55 -10.88 -13.78
C ILE A 89 1.67 -11.87 -12.60
N LYS A 90 2.79 -12.61 -12.51
CA LYS A 90 3.03 -13.53 -11.40
C LYS A 90 2.95 -12.83 -10.03
N ARG A 91 3.47 -11.60 -9.93
CA ARG A 91 3.43 -10.83 -8.69
C ARG A 91 2.02 -10.39 -8.34
N GLY A 92 1.25 -9.88 -9.31
CA GLY A 92 -0.14 -9.49 -9.11
C GLY A 92 -1.00 -10.65 -8.65
N LEU A 93 -0.93 -11.79 -9.37
CA LEU A 93 -1.67 -13.01 -9.02
C LEU A 93 -1.25 -13.58 -7.66
N LEU A 94 0.05 -13.57 -7.32
CA LEU A 94 0.54 -13.99 -6.01
C LEU A 94 -0.03 -13.13 -4.88
N LEU A 95 -0.11 -11.81 -5.07
CA LEU A 95 -0.67 -10.92 -4.05
C LEU A 95 -2.16 -11.18 -3.85
N ILE A 96 -2.93 -11.35 -4.92
CA ILE A 96 -4.35 -11.70 -4.86
C ILE A 96 -4.54 -13.03 -4.13
N PHE A 97 -3.79 -14.05 -4.52
CA PHE A 97 -3.83 -15.37 -3.89
C PHE A 97 -3.52 -15.31 -2.38
N LEU A 98 -2.42 -14.62 -2.00
CA LEU A 98 -2.05 -14.49 -0.59
C LEU A 98 -3.08 -13.69 0.21
N GLY A 99 -3.72 -12.68 -0.39
CA GLY A 99 -4.77 -11.93 0.26
C GLY A 99 -5.97 -12.80 0.64
N TYR A 100 -6.39 -13.70 -0.24
CA TYR A 100 -7.43 -14.68 0.07
C TYR A 100 -6.94 -15.80 1.02
N LEU A 101 -5.69 -16.26 0.85
CA LEU A 101 -5.13 -17.33 1.68
C LEU A 101 -5.05 -16.93 3.16
N ILE A 102 -4.65 -15.70 3.48
CA ILE A 102 -4.55 -15.22 4.88
C ILE A 102 -5.94 -15.22 5.56
N ARG A 103 -6.99 -14.95 4.80
CA ARG A 103 -8.38 -14.87 5.29
C ARG A 103 -9.18 -16.12 4.98
N TYR A 104 -8.52 -17.24 4.65
CA TYR A 104 -9.20 -18.48 4.32
C TYR A 104 -10.09 -18.93 5.49
N PRO A 105 -11.38 -19.27 5.23
CA PRO A 105 -12.39 -19.30 6.30
C PRO A 105 -12.47 -20.63 7.05
N THR A 106 -11.77 -21.67 6.57
CA THR A 106 -11.85 -23.01 7.13
C THR A 106 -10.48 -23.68 7.20
N TRP A 107 -10.25 -24.52 8.21
CA TRP A 107 -9.05 -25.32 8.33
C TRP A 107 -9.04 -26.56 7.40
N THR A 108 -10.21 -26.99 6.95
CA THR A 108 -10.38 -28.03 5.91
C THR A 108 -10.44 -27.34 4.54
N ILE A 109 -9.58 -27.73 3.60
CA ILE A 109 -9.34 -26.96 2.37
C ILE A 109 -10.59 -26.85 1.47
N PHE A 110 -11.47 -27.86 1.46
CA PHE A 110 -12.62 -27.90 0.52
C PHE A 110 -13.99 -28.07 1.19
N ASP A 111 -14.07 -28.14 2.51
CA ASP A 111 -15.33 -28.24 3.21
C ASP A 111 -15.74 -26.87 3.78
N PHE A 112 -16.78 -26.29 3.21
CA PHE A 112 -17.37 -25.01 3.59
C PHE A 112 -18.73 -25.18 4.30
N SER A 113 -19.17 -26.40 4.57
CA SER A 113 -20.53 -26.69 5.09
C SER A 113 -20.79 -26.06 6.47
N TYR A 114 -19.75 -25.84 7.25
CA TYR A 114 -19.82 -25.25 8.60
C TYR A 114 -19.26 -23.83 8.69
N VAL A 115 -18.92 -23.21 7.55
CA VAL A 115 -18.43 -21.84 7.54
C VAL A 115 -19.60 -20.88 7.72
N SER A 116 -19.52 -20.00 8.72
CA SER A 116 -20.53 -18.99 8.95
C SER A 116 -20.54 -17.93 7.83
N ASP A 117 -21.69 -17.30 7.60
CA ASP A 117 -21.79 -16.16 6.65
C ASP A 117 -20.84 -15.04 6.96
N TYR A 118 -20.59 -14.77 8.26
CA TYR A 118 -19.61 -13.81 8.70
C TYR A 118 -18.19 -14.17 8.23
N SER A 119 -17.76 -15.42 8.46
CA SER A 119 -16.43 -15.88 8.05
C SER A 119 -16.26 -15.89 6.53
N MET A 120 -17.32 -16.27 5.81
CA MET A 120 -17.36 -16.19 4.35
C MET A 120 -17.28 -14.74 3.87
N GLY A 121 -18.00 -13.81 4.52
CA GLY A 121 -17.93 -12.38 4.26
C GLY A 121 -16.52 -11.82 4.44
N VAL A 122 -15.83 -12.19 5.52
CA VAL A 122 -14.42 -11.80 5.78
C VAL A 122 -13.47 -12.36 4.72
N PHE A 123 -13.68 -13.60 4.28
CA PHE A 123 -12.88 -14.23 3.22
C PHE A 123 -13.05 -13.52 1.87
N LEU A 124 -14.28 -13.18 1.50
CA LEU A 124 -14.60 -12.53 0.22
C LEU A 124 -14.27 -11.02 0.22
N ALA A 125 -14.08 -10.42 1.40
CA ALA A 125 -13.76 -9.01 1.53
C ALA A 125 -12.39 -8.68 0.93
N VAL A 126 -12.33 -7.59 0.17
CA VAL A 126 -11.10 -7.12 -0.48
C VAL A 126 -10.22 -6.38 0.52
N ASP A 127 -9.01 -6.87 0.69
CA ASP A 127 -7.96 -6.26 1.50
C ASP A 127 -6.83 -5.70 0.62
N VAL A 128 -5.84 -5.10 1.26
CA VAL A 128 -4.74 -4.38 0.61
C VAL A 128 -3.92 -5.25 -0.36
N LEU A 129 -3.76 -6.56 -0.10
CA LEU A 129 -2.99 -7.43 -1.00
C LEU A 129 -3.74 -7.68 -2.31
N GLN A 130 -5.04 -8.01 -2.25
CA GLN A 130 -5.86 -8.17 -3.44
C GLN A 130 -5.88 -6.87 -4.25
N LEU A 131 -6.08 -5.73 -3.57
CA LEU A 131 -6.09 -4.44 -4.25
C LEU A 131 -4.77 -4.12 -4.94
N ILE A 132 -3.62 -4.26 -4.24
CA ILE A 132 -2.32 -3.99 -4.86
C ILE A 132 -2.07 -4.96 -6.02
N GLY A 133 -2.46 -6.23 -5.87
CA GLY A 133 -2.38 -7.21 -6.95
C GLY A 133 -3.10 -6.75 -8.22
N PHE A 134 -4.37 -6.36 -8.09
CA PHE A 134 -5.16 -5.79 -9.21
C PHE A 134 -4.60 -4.45 -9.69
N GLY A 135 -4.15 -3.57 -8.79
CA GLY A 135 -3.52 -2.31 -9.15
C GLY A 135 -2.25 -2.49 -10.01
N LEU A 136 -1.41 -3.49 -9.70
CA LEU A 136 -0.24 -3.82 -10.51
C LEU A 136 -0.62 -4.41 -11.87
N LEU A 137 -1.68 -5.23 -11.94
CA LEU A 137 -2.22 -5.74 -13.21
C LEU A 137 -2.80 -4.60 -14.06
N ALA A 138 -3.50 -3.64 -13.42
CA ALA A 138 -3.99 -2.44 -14.08
C ALA A 138 -2.83 -1.58 -14.64
N ILE A 139 -1.74 -1.40 -13.90
CA ILE A 139 -0.54 -0.72 -14.40
C ILE A 139 0.03 -1.46 -15.62
N LEU A 140 0.09 -2.80 -15.62
CA LEU A 140 0.54 -3.56 -16.79
C LEU A 140 -0.36 -3.31 -18.00
N LEU A 141 -1.67 -3.32 -17.81
CA LEU A 141 -2.62 -3.01 -18.87
C LEU A 141 -2.42 -1.58 -19.40
N LEU A 142 -2.22 -0.61 -18.53
CA LEU A 142 -1.98 0.78 -18.92
C LEU A 142 -0.65 0.95 -19.66
N LEU A 143 0.40 0.22 -19.27
CA LEU A 143 1.68 0.19 -19.99
C LEU A 143 1.52 -0.40 -21.40
N TYR A 144 0.73 -1.46 -21.54
CA TYR A 144 0.39 -2.04 -22.84
C TYR A 144 -0.40 -1.06 -23.72
N ILE A 145 -1.43 -0.41 -23.15
CA ILE A 145 -2.24 0.58 -23.87
C ILE A 145 -1.36 1.77 -24.29
N SER A 146 -0.53 2.31 -23.39
CA SER A 146 0.37 3.43 -23.69
C SER A 146 1.27 3.14 -24.90
N GLU A 147 1.81 1.93 -24.98
CA GLU A 147 2.65 1.53 -26.10
C GLU A 147 1.84 1.36 -27.39
N LYS A 148 0.66 0.73 -27.31
CA LYS A 148 -0.20 0.46 -28.47
C LYS A 148 -0.69 1.74 -29.15
N ILE A 149 -1.13 2.74 -28.35
CA ILE A 149 -1.64 4.02 -28.84
C ILE A 149 -0.56 5.13 -28.90
N LYS A 150 0.71 4.76 -28.63
CA LYS A 150 1.87 5.68 -28.59
C LYS A 150 1.67 6.90 -27.66
N LEU A 151 0.92 6.71 -26.56
CA LEU A 151 0.69 7.73 -25.53
C LEU A 151 1.78 7.62 -24.47
N ASN A 152 2.19 8.76 -23.94
CA ASN A 152 3.15 8.80 -22.84
C ASN A 152 2.53 8.25 -21.56
N ASP A 153 3.25 7.35 -20.85
CA ASP A 153 2.77 6.68 -19.64
C ASP A 153 2.23 7.64 -18.59
N TYR A 154 2.91 8.77 -18.31
CA TYR A 154 2.42 9.64 -17.25
C TYR A 154 1.11 10.35 -17.61
N TYR A 155 0.84 10.66 -18.86
CA TYR A 155 -0.46 11.21 -19.25
C TYR A 155 -1.55 10.15 -19.10
N ASN A 156 -1.31 8.93 -19.60
CA ASN A 156 -2.25 7.84 -19.48
C ASN A 156 -2.54 7.51 -17.99
N PHE A 157 -1.48 7.32 -17.21
CA PHE A 157 -1.63 6.98 -15.78
C PHE A 157 -2.27 8.11 -14.98
N THR A 158 -1.91 9.37 -15.25
CA THR A 158 -2.54 10.52 -14.59
C THR A 158 -4.02 10.59 -14.91
N LEU A 159 -4.40 10.43 -16.18
CA LEU A 159 -5.80 10.43 -16.59
C LEU A 159 -6.59 9.34 -15.87
N VAL A 160 -6.08 8.10 -15.87
CA VAL A 160 -6.77 6.97 -15.25
C VAL A 160 -6.79 7.08 -13.72
N ALA A 161 -5.70 7.54 -13.10
CA ALA A 161 -5.68 7.78 -11.65
C ALA A 161 -6.71 8.83 -11.25
N LEU A 162 -6.75 9.97 -11.95
CA LEU A 162 -7.74 11.01 -11.71
C LEU A 162 -9.17 10.50 -11.93
N LEU A 163 -9.41 9.76 -13.01
CA LEU A 163 -10.73 9.17 -13.28
C LEU A 163 -11.17 8.28 -12.11
N ILE A 164 -10.34 7.34 -11.67
CA ILE A 164 -10.66 6.45 -10.54
C ILE A 164 -10.93 7.25 -9.26
N LEU A 165 -10.06 8.22 -8.95
CA LEU A 165 -10.18 9.01 -7.73
C LEU A 165 -11.44 9.90 -7.72
N LEU A 166 -11.77 10.54 -8.84
CA LEU A 166 -12.90 11.46 -8.94
C LEU A 166 -14.26 10.76 -9.05
N VAL A 167 -14.30 9.55 -9.67
CA VAL A 167 -15.53 8.77 -9.82
C VAL A 167 -15.86 7.98 -8.54
N SER A 168 -14.88 7.82 -7.63
CA SER A 168 -15.02 7.01 -6.41
C SER A 168 -16.25 7.32 -5.55
N PRO A 169 -16.65 8.59 -5.31
CA PRO A 169 -17.85 8.88 -4.52
C PRO A 169 -19.13 8.32 -5.14
N MET A 170 -19.20 8.28 -6.48
CA MET A 170 -20.37 7.72 -7.18
C MET A 170 -20.46 6.20 -6.98
N PHE A 171 -19.31 5.51 -7.12
CA PHE A 171 -19.25 4.06 -6.93
C PHE A 171 -19.52 3.64 -5.49
N PHE A 172 -19.09 4.44 -4.52
CA PHE A 172 -19.26 4.15 -3.10
C PHE A 172 -20.73 4.16 -2.65
N ASN A 173 -21.57 4.96 -3.28
CA ASN A 173 -22.99 5.14 -2.92
C ASN A 173 -23.93 4.12 -3.59
N ILE A 174 -23.42 3.25 -4.47
CA ILE A 174 -24.21 2.21 -5.14
C ILE A 174 -24.16 0.93 -4.30
N ASP A 175 -25.32 0.33 -4.02
CA ASP A 175 -25.40 -1.00 -3.43
C ASP A 175 -25.11 -2.09 -4.48
N TRP A 176 -23.85 -2.39 -4.65
CA TRP A 176 -23.39 -3.38 -5.63
C TRP A 176 -23.83 -4.81 -5.33
N ASN A 177 -24.18 -5.13 -4.06
CA ASN A 177 -24.67 -6.46 -3.72
C ASN A 177 -26.05 -6.76 -4.33
N SER A 178 -26.82 -5.73 -4.66
CA SER A 178 -28.12 -5.92 -5.34
C SER A 178 -27.98 -6.38 -6.81
N PHE A 179 -26.80 -6.20 -7.42
CA PHE A 179 -26.54 -6.51 -8.84
C PHE A 179 -25.47 -7.59 -9.04
N LEU A 180 -24.56 -7.76 -8.09
CA LEU A 180 -23.36 -8.59 -8.24
C LEU A 180 -23.20 -9.53 -7.04
N PRO A 181 -22.64 -10.73 -7.25
CA PRO A 181 -22.21 -11.58 -6.14
C PRO A 181 -21.22 -10.85 -5.23
N GLN A 182 -21.29 -11.10 -3.93
CA GLN A 182 -20.47 -10.44 -2.90
C GLN A 182 -18.97 -10.44 -3.23
N ALA A 183 -18.45 -11.53 -3.78
CA ALA A 183 -17.05 -11.67 -4.19
C ALA A 183 -16.62 -10.64 -5.25
N ILE A 184 -17.54 -10.16 -6.09
CA ILE A 184 -17.29 -9.15 -7.12
C ILE A 184 -17.65 -7.77 -6.58
N ALA A 185 -18.80 -7.63 -5.92
CA ALA A 185 -19.26 -6.39 -5.32
C ALA A 185 -18.23 -5.77 -4.36
N GLY A 186 -17.49 -6.61 -3.60
CA GLY A 186 -16.44 -6.19 -2.70
C GLY A 186 -15.29 -5.41 -3.34
N TYR A 187 -15.11 -5.51 -4.66
CA TYR A 187 -14.14 -4.69 -5.39
C TYR A 187 -14.64 -3.27 -5.69
N PHE A 188 -15.92 -2.99 -5.53
CA PHE A 188 -16.51 -1.69 -5.90
C PHE A 188 -16.83 -0.82 -4.70
N TYR A 189 -17.21 -1.41 -3.55
CA TYR A 189 -17.61 -0.64 -2.38
C TYR A 189 -17.34 -1.39 -1.05
N THR A 190 -17.47 -0.67 0.06
CA THR A 190 -17.19 -1.19 1.42
C THR A 190 -18.36 -1.92 2.07
N GLY A 191 -19.59 -1.84 1.52
CA GLY A 191 -20.79 -2.46 2.10
C GLY A 191 -20.72 -3.98 2.24
N THR A 192 -19.82 -4.65 1.53
CA THR A 192 -19.49 -6.07 1.68
C THR A 192 -18.53 -6.41 2.82
N GLY A 193 -18.08 -5.42 3.62
CA GLY A 193 -16.98 -5.57 4.57
C GLY A 193 -15.59 -5.38 3.98
N SER A 194 -15.46 -5.06 2.69
CA SER A 194 -14.20 -4.77 2.04
C SER A 194 -13.56 -3.50 2.60
N LEU A 195 -12.27 -3.57 2.96
CA LEU A 195 -11.51 -2.44 3.48
C LEU A 195 -10.89 -1.59 2.37
N PHE A 196 -10.55 -2.22 1.25
CA PHE A 196 -9.83 -1.61 0.14
C PHE A 196 -10.46 -1.96 -1.22
N PRO A 197 -11.70 -1.49 -1.50
CA PRO A 197 -12.29 -1.64 -2.83
C PRO A 197 -11.43 -0.93 -3.89
N PHE A 198 -11.63 -1.29 -5.17
CA PHE A 198 -10.85 -0.73 -6.27
C PHE A 198 -10.94 0.82 -6.33
N PHE A 199 -12.13 1.35 -6.06
CA PHE A 199 -12.38 2.79 -5.95
C PHE A 199 -12.40 3.22 -4.47
N PRO A 200 -11.57 4.19 -4.04
CA PRO A 200 -10.54 4.96 -4.75
C PRO A 200 -9.14 4.31 -4.77
N TRP A 201 -8.95 3.18 -4.13
CA TRP A 201 -7.64 2.70 -3.67
C TRP A 201 -6.67 2.33 -4.81
N ALA A 202 -7.17 1.80 -5.94
CA ALA A 202 -6.33 1.56 -7.11
C ALA A 202 -5.77 2.86 -7.70
N GLY A 203 -6.49 3.99 -7.52
CA GLY A 203 -6.02 5.31 -7.93
C GLY A 203 -4.70 5.69 -7.27
N TYR A 204 -4.47 5.33 -5.99
CA TYR A 204 -3.19 5.57 -5.32
C TYR A 204 -2.05 4.73 -5.90
N VAL A 205 -2.31 3.48 -6.28
CA VAL A 205 -1.31 2.60 -6.93
C VAL A 205 -0.92 3.17 -8.28
N ILE A 206 -1.89 3.58 -9.09
CA ILE A 206 -1.66 4.14 -10.44
C ILE A 206 -1.00 5.52 -10.35
N ALA A 207 -1.39 6.37 -9.39
CA ALA A 207 -0.74 7.65 -9.14
C ALA A 207 0.75 7.47 -8.76
N GLY A 208 1.06 6.44 -7.96
CA GLY A 208 2.45 6.02 -7.75
C GLY A 208 3.15 5.63 -9.06
N GLY A 209 2.43 4.94 -9.95
CA GLY A 209 2.91 4.58 -11.28
C GLY A 209 3.34 5.80 -12.12
N VAL A 210 2.62 6.94 -12.02
CA VAL A 210 2.99 8.22 -12.67
C VAL A 210 4.40 8.64 -12.25
N LEU A 211 4.64 8.68 -10.92
CA LEU A 211 5.94 9.05 -10.39
C LEU A 211 7.03 8.05 -10.79
N GLY A 212 6.71 6.76 -10.79
CA GLY A 212 7.61 5.70 -11.23
C GLY A 212 8.04 5.83 -12.68
N ALA A 213 7.10 6.15 -13.59
CA ALA A 213 7.37 6.42 -15.00
C ALA A 213 8.24 7.67 -15.19
N TYR A 214 7.94 8.74 -14.44
CA TYR A 214 8.72 9.97 -14.46
C TYR A 214 10.18 9.75 -14.04
N LEU A 215 10.39 9.02 -12.94
CA LEU A 215 11.73 8.70 -12.43
C LEU A 215 12.53 7.82 -13.40
N ALA A 216 11.88 6.90 -14.10
CA ALA A 216 12.55 6.07 -15.09
C ALA A 216 13.01 6.88 -16.32
N LYS A 217 12.24 7.87 -16.74
CA LYS A 217 12.59 8.77 -17.85
C LYS A 217 13.64 9.80 -17.47
N HIS A 218 13.69 10.18 -16.18
CA HIS A 218 14.58 11.23 -15.67
C HIS A 218 15.53 10.69 -14.56
N PRO A 219 16.52 9.85 -14.90
CA PRO A 219 17.25 9.03 -13.93
C PRO A 219 18.13 9.84 -12.95
N LYS A 220 18.31 11.14 -13.16
CA LYS A 220 19.09 12.03 -12.26
C LYS A 220 18.21 12.99 -11.46
N VAL A 221 16.90 13.05 -11.73
CA VAL A 221 16.02 14.07 -11.13
C VAL A 221 15.95 13.97 -9.61
N PHE A 222 15.93 12.76 -9.07
CA PHE A 222 15.87 12.52 -7.61
C PHE A 222 17.16 12.91 -6.85
N LYS A 223 18.21 13.30 -7.55
CA LYS A 223 19.45 13.85 -6.97
C LYS A 223 19.39 15.38 -6.79
N SER A 224 18.29 16.01 -7.15
CA SER A 224 18.12 17.46 -7.09
C SER A 224 17.08 17.85 -6.03
N SER A 225 17.40 18.86 -5.22
CA SER A 225 16.45 19.49 -4.28
C SER A 225 15.22 20.06 -4.98
N LYS A 226 15.36 20.49 -6.25
CA LYS A 226 14.21 20.95 -7.07
C LYS A 226 13.14 19.87 -7.19
N PHE A 227 13.52 18.62 -7.32
CA PHE A 227 12.56 17.50 -7.37
C PHE A 227 11.76 17.38 -6.06
N SER A 228 12.42 17.45 -4.91
CA SER A 228 11.74 17.43 -3.60
C SER A 228 10.82 18.63 -3.44
N LEU A 229 11.23 19.82 -3.88
CA LEU A 229 10.39 21.02 -3.85
C LEU A 229 9.17 20.90 -4.75
N TRP A 230 9.29 20.35 -5.96
CA TRP A 230 8.15 20.09 -6.85
C TRP A 230 7.16 19.10 -6.25
N LEU A 231 7.64 18.00 -5.65
CA LEU A 231 6.76 17.07 -4.95
C LEU A 231 6.02 17.74 -3.79
N ALA A 232 6.72 18.56 -3.01
CA ALA A 232 6.13 19.32 -1.91
C ALA A 232 5.08 20.32 -2.42
N ALA A 233 5.40 21.09 -3.47
CA ALA A 233 4.49 22.08 -4.04
C ALA A 233 3.20 21.45 -4.56
N ILE A 234 3.30 20.35 -5.32
CA ILE A 234 2.12 19.60 -5.79
C ILE A 234 1.35 19.02 -4.60
N GLY A 235 2.04 18.44 -3.61
CA GLY A 235 1.42 17.88 -2.44
C GLY A 235 0.65 18.91 -1.63
N PHE A 236 1.23 20.08 -1.35
CA PHE A 236 0.55 21.17 -0.65
C PHE A 236 -0.60 21.75 -1.46
N ALA A 237 -0.47 21.89 -2.80
CA ALA A 237 -1.57 22.32 -3.65
C ALA A 237 -2.78 21.38 -3.54
N LEU A 238 -2.57 20.06 -3.52
CA LEU A 238 -3.64 19.08 -3.34
C LEU A 238 -4.27 19.14 -1.94
N ILE A 239 -3.48 19.40 -0.90
CA ILE A 239 -4.00 19.61 0.46
C ILE A 239 -4.86 20.88 0.52
N ILE A 240 -4.42 21.97 -0.13
CA ILE A 240 -5.21 23.21 -0.21
C ILE A 240 -6.53 22.95 -0.95
N VAL A 241 -6.50 22.23 -2.08
CA VAL A 241 -7.72 21.83 -2.81
C VAL A 241 -8.65 21.01 -1.92
N SER A 242 -8.13 20.08 -1.10
CA SER A 242 -8.92 19.34 -0.12
C SER A 242 -9.65 20.26 0.86
N ILE A 243 -8.94 21.22 1.45
CA ILE A 243 -9.50 22.19 2.39
C ILE A 243 -10.60 23.05 1.73
N ILE A 244 -10.36 23.47 0.50
CA ILE A 244 -11.34 24.25 -0.28
C ILE A 244 -12.61 23.42 -0.53
N ILE A 245 -12.47 22.14 -0.90
CA ILE A 245 -13.61 21.25 -1.11
C ILE A 245 -14.42 21.10 0.18
N ASP A 246 -13.75 20.86 1.33
CA ASP A 246 -14.41 20.74 2.62
C ASP A 246 -15.14 22.02 3.01
N TYR A 247 -14.51 23.18 2.83
CA TYR A 247 -15.13 24.48 3.10
C TYR A 247 -16.41 24.69 2.29
N PHE A 248 -16.39 24.43 0.98
CA PHE A 248 -17.60 24.59 0.14
C PHE A 248 -18.67 23.52 0.44
N SER A 249 -18.28 22.32 0.89
CA SER A 249 -19.22 21.28 1.31
C SER A 249 -19.95 21.71 2.60
N ALA A 250 -19.22 22.27 3.56
CA ALA A 250 -19.79 22.79 4.81
C ALA A 250 -20.77 23.96 4.56
N LEU A 251 -20.45 24.89 3.65
CA LEU A 251 -21.32 25.99 3.26
C LEU A 251 -22.67 25.52 2.67
N LYS A 252 -22.70 24.35 2.03
CA LYS A 252 -23.93 23.75 1.49
C LYS A 252 -24.74 22.98 2.50
N GLY A 253 -24.35 22.98 3.78
CA GLY A 253 -25.00 22.19 4.83
C GLY A 253 -24.84 20.68 4.69
N ASN A 254 -23.97 20.22 3.81
CA ASN A 254 -23.63 18.83 3.65
C ASN A 254 -22.60 18.46 4.74
N GLU A 255 -23.06 18.05 5.93
CA GLU A 255 -22.23 17.28 6.84
C GLU A 255 -21.96 15.91 6.19
N ALA A 256 -21.00 15.88 5.29
CA ALA A 256 -20.65 14.65 4.59
C ALA A 256 -20.06 13.67 5.58
N VAL A 257 -20.68 12.51 5.73
CA VAL A 257 -20.04 11.37 6.40
C VAL A 257 -18.70 11.11 5.72
N VAL A 258 -17.61 11.43 6.41
CA VAL A 258 -16.26 11.29 5.87
C VAL A 258 -15.93 9.80 5.77
N ASN A 259 -15.83 9.32 4.56
CA ASN A 259 -15.45 7.94 4.26
C ASN A 259 -14.24 7.90 3.30
N SER A 260 -13.74 6.70 2.99
CA SER A 260 -12.55 6.52 2.14
C SER A 260 -12.70 7.07 0.72
N ALA A 261 -13.92 7.26 0.23
CA ALA A 261 -14.24 7.76 -1.09
C ALA A 261 -14.58 9.28 -1.09
N THR A 262 -14.56 9.95 0.06
CA THR A 262 -14.79 11.40 0.14
C THR A 262 -13.71 12.13 -0.64
N THR A 263 -14.13 12.97 -1.58
CA THR A 263 -13.24 13.64 -2.54
C THR A 263 -12.15 14.47 -1.85
N SER A 264 -12.50 15.24 -0.83
CA SER A 264 -11.53 16.03 -0.06
C SER A 264 -10.48 15.14 0.60
N LEU A 265 -10.91 14.05 1.27
CA LEU A 265 -10.00 13.10 1.91
C LEU A 265 -9.07 12.41 0.89
N ILE A 266 -9.56 12.13 -0.32
CA ILE A 266 -8.74 11.58 -1.40
C ILE A 266 -7.63 12.56 -1.79
N PHE A 267 -7.96 13.83 -2.06
CA PHE A 267 -6.98 14.86 -2.39
C PHE A 267 -6.00 15.10 -1.25
N PHE A 268 -6.49 15.14 0.00
CA PHE A 268 -5.65 15.24 1.18
C PHE A 268 -4.63 14.10 1.25
N ARG A 269 -5.07 12.85 1.11
CA ARG A 269 -4.20 11.67 1.19
C ARG A 269 -3.14 11.65 0.09
N VAL A 270 -3.51 11.95 -1.17
CA VAL A 270 -2.53 12.05 -2.27
C VAL A 270 -1.52 13.16 -1.99
N GLY A 271 -2.00 14.33 -1.54
CA GLY A 271 -1.14 15.45 -1.17
C GLY A 271 -0.18 15.12 -0.04
N ALA A 272 -0.67 14.52 1.04
CA ALA A 272 0.15 14.11 2.19
C ALA A 272 1.21 13.06 1.80
N VAL A 273 0.86 12.09 0.94
CA VAL A 273 1.81 11.10 0.42
C VAL A 273 2.91 11.77 -0.42
N LEU A 274 2.56 12.76 -1.25
CA LEU A 274 3.55 13.51 -2.04
C LEU A 274 4.48 14.37 -1.15
N VAL A 275 3.92 15.04 -0.13
CA VAL A 275 4.72 15.81 0.84
C VAL A 275 5.67 14.88 1.60
N LEU A 276 5.21 13.71 2.03
CA LEU A 276 6.07 12.74 2.69
C LEU A 276 7.18 12.22 1.76
N ASN A 277 6.85 11.93 0.50
CA ASN A 277 7.85 11.58 -0.53
C ASN A 277 8.86 12.71 -0.75
N ALA A 278 8.43 13.99 -0.71
CA ALA A 278 9.30 15.15 -0.81
C ALA A 278 10.29 15.22 0.37
N ILE A 279 9.78 15.04 1.60
CA ILE A 279 10.60 15.04 2.82
C ILE A 279 11.65 13.92 2.75
N VAL A 280 11.23 12.69 2.47
CA VAL A 280 12.14 11.54 2.40
C VAL A 280 13.12 11.67 1.23
N SER A 281 12.69 12.22 0.09
CA SER A 281 13.57 12.54 -1.03
C SER A 281 14.63 13.57 -0.62
N TYR A 282 14.23 14.65 0.05
CA TYR A 282 15.17 15.67 0.55
C TYR A 282 16.16 15.12 1.57
N ILE A 283 15.70 14.31 2.53
CA ILE A 283 16.56 13.62 3.49
C ILE A 283 17.57 12.73 2.75
N SER A 284 17.12 12.00 1.71
CA SER A 284 17.98 11.11 0.94
C SER A 284 19.14 11.81 0.21
N LEU A 285 19.02 13.12 -0.06
CA LEU A 285 20.11 13.93 -0.66
C LEU A 285 21.27 14.15 0.32
N LYS A 286 20.98 14.11 1.62
CA LYS A 286 21.99 14.32 2.69
C LYS A 286 22.59 13.01 3.20
N VAL A 287 22.08 11.87 2.72
CA VAL A 287 22.51 10.54 3.18
C VAL A 287 23.26 9.84 2.05
N ASN A 288 24.57 9.65 2.23
CA ASN A 288 25.40 8.98 1.23
C ASN A 288 25.14 7.46 1.13
N SER A 289 24.75 6.84 2.24
CA SER A 289 24.40 5.42 2.29
C SER A 289 23.35 5.15 3.36
N ILE A 290 22.48 4.18 3.11
CA ILE A 290 21.52 3.72 4.12
C ILE A 290 21.98 2.38 4.71
N PRO A 291 21.70 2.15 6.02
CA PRO A 291 22.01 0.89 6.67
C PRO A 291 21.43 -0.30 5.88
N LYS A 292 22.21 -1.38 5.78
CA LYS A 292 21.80 -2.60 5.08
C LYS A 292 20.46 -3.15 5.60
N LEU A 293 20.19 -2.95 6.88
CA LEU A 293 18.95 -3.36 7.53
C LEU A 293 17.71 -2.67 6.92
N ILE A 294 17.73 -1.36 6.72
CA ILE A 294 16.62 -0.61 6.09
C ILE A 294 16.35 -1.14 4.69
N ILE A 295 17.41 -1.46 3.96
CA ILE A 295 17.31 -2.05 2.64
C ILE A 295 16.64 -3.41 2.69
N LEU A 296 17.02 -4.26 3.65
CA LEU A 296 16.47 -5.59 3.83
C LEU A 296 14.99 -5.53 4.20
N ILE A 297 14.60 -4.64 5.11
CA ILE A 297 13.20 -4.40 5.48
C ILE A 297 12.39 -4.02 4.24
N GLY A 298 12.82 -2.99 3.51
CA GLY A 298 12.13 -2.54 2.30
C GLY A 298 12.03 -3.61 1.19
N ARG A 299 12.98 -4.55 1.10
CA ARG A 299 12.94 -5.65 0.12
C ARG A 299 12.03 -6.81 0.53
N ASN A 300 11.84 -7.03 1.83
CA ASN A 300 11.06 -8.14 2.36
C ASN A 300 9.68 -7.72 2.84
N THR A 301 9.16 -6.61 2.34
CA THR A 301 7.87 -6.01 2.71
C THR A 301 6.72 -7.02 2.71
N LEU A 302 6.60 -7.89 1.68
CA LEU A 302 5.52 -8.86 1.60
C LEU A 302 5.63 -9.93 2.69
N MET A 303 6.84 -10.42 2.97
CA MET A 303 7.06 -11.41 4.02
C MET A 303 6.71 -10.82 5.39
N ILE A 304 7.17 -9.59 5.67
CA ILE A 304 6.82 -8.88 6.90
C ILE A 304 5.30 -8.69 6.99
N TYR A 305 4.66 -8.27 5.87
CA TYR A 305 3.21 -8.09 5.81
C TYR A 305 2.46 -9.37 6.19
N VAL A 306 2.75 -10.47 5.53
CA VAL A 306 2.04 -11.74 5.77
C VAL A 306 2.26 -12.23 7.20
N VAL A 307 3.52 -12.27 7.65
CA VAL A 307 3.86 -12.89 8.94
C VAL A 307 3.31 -12.09 10.11
N HIS A 308 3.42 -10.74 10.12
CA HIS A 308 2.87 -9.98 11.26
C HIS A 308 1.35 -10.06 11.34
N LEU A 309 0.62 -10.15 10.19
CA LEU A 309 -0.84 -10.35 10.21
C LEU A 309 -1.21 -11.73 10.74
N LEU A 310 -0.48 -12.79 10.35
CA LEU A 310 -0.69 -14.13 10.89
C LEU A 310 -0.42 -14.22 12.40
N ILE A 311 0.54 -13.46 12.91
CA ILE A 311 0.78 -13.37 14.35
C ILE A 311 -0.35 -12.59 15.05
N LEU A 312 -0.79 -11.49 14.49
CA LEU A 312 -1.80 -10.62 15.12
C LEU A 312 -3.21 -11.18 15.04
N TYR A 313 -3.64 -11.53 13.83
CA TYR A 313 -5.04 -11.93 13.57
C TYR A 313 -5.23 -13.43 13.43
N GLY A 314 -4.14 -14.18 13.25
CA GLY A 314 -4.21 -15.62 13.00
C GLY A 314 -4.59 -15.96 11.56
N SER A 315 -5.05 -17.18 11.37
CA SER A 315 -5.60 -17.74 10.14
C SER A 315 -6.50 -18.92 10.48
N ALA A 316 -7.08 -19.59 9.51
CA ALA A 316 -7.83 -20.82 9.73
C ALA A 316 -7.04 -21.90 10.47
N TRP A 317 -5.71 -21.84 10.44
CA TRP A 317 -4.81 -22.87 10.99
C TRP A 317 -4.09 -22.47 12.27
N ASN A 318 -4.13 -21.20 12.66
CA ASN A 318 -3.50 -20.71 13.89
C ASN A 318 -4.33 -19.59 14.52
N PRO A 319 -4.51 -19.57 15.85
CA PRO A 319 -5.09 -18.42 16.53
C PRO A 319 -4.10 -17.26 16.51
N GLY A 320 -4.60 -16.03 16.32
CA GLY A 320 -3.78 -14.82 16.43
C GLY A 320 -3.76 -14.28 17.86
N LEU A 321 -2.84 -13.35 18.12
CA LEU A 321 -2.78 -12.64 19.39
C LEU A 321 -4.12 -11.95 19.74
N TYR A 322 -4.86 -11.49 18.73
CA TYR A 322 -6.19 -10.92 18.91
C TYR A 322 -7.15 -11.88 19.61
N GLY A 323 -7.12 -13.16 19.27
CA GLY A 323 -7.97 -14.18 19.88
C GLY A 323 -7.61 -14.48 21.35
N TRP A 324 -6.37 -14.28 21.75
CA TRP A 324 -5.90 -14.55 23.12
C TRP A 324 -5.93 -13.33 24.03
N ILE A 325 -5.49 -12.19 23.52
CA ILE A 325 -5.28 -10.96 24.28
C ILE A 325 -6.45 -9.98 24.06
N GLY A 326 -6.95 -9.91 22.80
CA GLY A 326 -7.96 -8.94 22.41
C GLY A 326 -7.48 -7.49 22.57
N LYS A 327 -8.43 -6.57 22.68
CA LYS A 327 -8.19 -5.16 22.94
C LYS A 327 -8.13 -4.88 24.43
N SER A 328 -7.07 -5.34 25.11
CA SER A 328 -6.96 -5.27 26.57
C SER A 328 -5.78 -4.45 27.08
N PHE A 329 -4.86 -4.02 26.20
CA PHE A 329 -3.64 -3.34 26.60
C PHE A 329 -3.85 -1.82 26.78
N ASN A 330 -3.14 -1.26 27.78
CA ASN A 330 -3.01 0.19 27.88
C ASN A 330 -2.03 0.74 26.82
N GLY A 331 -1.92 2.07 26.72
CA GLY A 331 -1.09 2.72 25.71
C GLY A 331 0.37 2.29 25.73
N LEU A 332 0.97 2.16 26.93
CA LEU A 332 2.38 1.76 27.06
C LEU A 332 2.58 0.29 26.64
N GLN A 333 1.70 -0.60 27.07
CA GLN A 333 1.74 -2.02 26.69
C GLN A 333 1.59 -2.20 25.17
N ALA A 334 0.68 -1.45 24.53
CA ALA A 334 0.47 -1.49 23.10
C ALA A 334 1.72 -0.99 22.32
N VAL A 335 2.37 0.08 22.80
CA VAL A 335 3.60 0.59 22.20
C VAL A 335 4.76 -0.41 22.36
N ILE A 336 4.95 -0.97 23.56
CA ILE A 336 5.98 -2.01 23.80
C ILE A 336 5.74 -3.21 22.89
N SER A 337 4.48 -3.66 22.75
CA SER A 337 4.12 -4.75 21.84
C SER A 337 4.46 -4.45 20.38
N ALA A 338 4.25 -3.20 19.94
CA ALA A 338 4.62 -2.78 18.59
C ALA A 338 6.15 -2.78 18.39
N VAL A 339 6.93 -2.37 19.38
CA VAL A 339 8.40 -2.43 19.34
C VAL A 339 8.87 -3.89 19.28
N VAL A 340 8.31 -4.76 20.11
CA VAL A 340 8.62 -6.20 20.11
C VAL A 340 8.26 -6.84 18.77
N MET A 341 7.05 -6.57 18.25
CA MET A 341 6.62 -7.08 16.95
C MET A 341 7.58 -6.64 15.82
N PHE A 342 7.96 -5.37 15.81
CA PHE A 342 8.90 -4.87 14.82
C PHE A 342 10.27 -5.51 14.96
N GLY A 343 10.76 -5.73 16.19
CA GLY A 343 11.98 -6.48 16.48
C GLY A 343 11.93 -7.92 15.96
N LEU A 344 10.80 -8.61 16.15
CA LEU A 344 10.59 -9.97 15.61
C LEU A 344 10.62 -9.99 14.08
N MET A 345 10.00 -9.00 13.44
CA MET A 345 10.04 -8.88 11.96
C MET A 345 11.46 -8.62 11.44
N ILE A 346 12.24 -7.81 12.14
CA ILE A 346 13.66 -7.58 11.82
C ILE A 346 14.45 -8.90 11.96
N LEU A 347 14.31 -9.59 13.08
CA LEU A 347 14.99 -10.86 13.34
C LEU A 347 14.66 -11.89 12.25
N MET A 348 13.38 -12.03 11.91
CA MET A 348 12.94 -12.91 10.84
C MET A 348 13.62 -12.60 9.50
N VAL A 349 13.68 -11.32 9.11
CA VAL A 349 14.32 -10.89 7.86
C VAL A 349 15.82 -11.16 7.87
N LEU A 350 16.48 -10.95 8.99
CA LEU A 350 17.92 -11.24 9.15
C LEU A 350 18.20 -12.74 9.02
N LEU A 351 17.45 -13.58 9.74
CA LEU A 351 17.57 -15.03 9.67
C LEU A 351 17.34 -15.54 8.24
N PHE A 352 16.26 -15.10 7.60
CA PHE A 352 15.97 -15.46 6.21
C PHE A 352 17.10 -15.08 5.25
N ASN A 353 17.71 -13.90 5.45
CA ASN A 353 18.82 -13.45 4.61
C ASN A 353 20.09 -14.31 4.84
N ILE A 354 20.36 -14.72 6.08
CA ILE A 354 21.50 -15.61 6.41
C ILE A 354 21.31 -16.96 5.73
N PHE A 355 20.14 -17.59 5.86
CA PHE A 355 19.83 -18.87 5.21
C PHE A 355 19.94 -18.79 3.69
N LYS A 356 19.48 -17.71 3.09
CA LYS A 356 19.58 -17.49 1.65
C LYS A 356 21.02 -17.38 1.14
N ILE A 357 21.90 -16.74 1.91
CA ILE A 357 23.33 -16.63 1.59
C ILE A 357 23.99 -18.02 1.70
N LYS A 358 23.73 -18.74 2.79
CA LYS A 358 24.31 -20.07 3.03
C LYS A 358 23.91 -21.05 1.93
N ASN A 359 22.63 -21.07 1.51
CA ASN A 359 22.18 -21.95 0.43
C ASN A 359 22.78 -21.59 -0.93
N LYS A 360 23.12 -20.32 -1.19
CA LYS A 360 23.83 -19.95 -2.43
C LYS A 360 25.26 -20.44 -2.46
N GLN A 361 25.94 -20.45 -1.30
CA GLN A 361 27.33 -20.94 -1.19
C GLN A 361 27.43 -22.47 -1.27
N LEU A 362 26.33 -23.19 -1.01
CA LEU A 362 26.26 -24.67 -1.12
C LEU A 362 25.98 -25.15 -2.55
N VAL A 363 25.55 -24.26 -3.46
CA VAL A 363 25.16 -24.56 -4.85
C VAL A 363 26.21 -24.06 -5.86
N THR A 364 27.21 -23.29 -5.39
CA THR A 364 28.39 -22.87 -6.18
C THR A 364 29.59 -23.72 -5.81
#